data_98030af54e8ced6fbb0cadb2d16de7c2
#
_entry.id   98030af54e8ced6fbb0cadb2d16de7c2
#
_cell.length_a   1.000
_cell.length_b   1.000
_cell.length_c   1.000
_cell.angle_alpha   90.00
_cell.angle_beta   90.00
_cell.angle_gamma   90.00
#
_symmetry.space_group_name_H-M   'P 1'
#
loop_
_entity.id
_entity.type
_entity.pdbx_description
1 polymer ?
#
loop_
_entity_poly.entity_id
_entity_poly.type
_entity_poly.pdbx_seq_one_letter_code
_entity_poly.pdbx_strand_id
1 'polypeptide(L)'
;CIVEDFLRYGRKLGTNNGEGVGLGIGPGSGSAVGSLVCYLVGITGIDPMKYGLIFERFLNTERVSYPDIDSDFKTDIRDDVLDYVRSKYGPNAVCGIITKGTLAARASVKAAAKALQLRQDAMQKSAEKGHEYLRAGDIVTNLIPEKPGITLADVEPFVQENIVGREKEQEIFHAAKLIEGLTSQYGVHAAGVIIADNGNVSDYVPLAYNTKKEQ
;
A
#
# COMPACT_ATOMS: atom_id res chain seq x y z
N CYS A 1 -1.55 -26.17 8.03
CA CYS A 1 -1.56 -25.12 7.00
C CYS A 1 -1.15 -23.79 7.63
N ILE A 2 -0.27 -23.03 6.95
CA ILE A 2 0.26 -21.74 7.48
C ILE A 2 -0.88 -20.78 7.81
N VAL A 3 -1.86 -20.66 6.92
CA VAL A 3 -3.00 -19.73 7.10
C VAL A 3 -3.85 -20.13 8.31
N GLU A 4 -4.23 -21.39 8.43
CA GLU A 4 -4.99 -21.88 9.57
C GLU A 4 -4.26 -21.66 10.90
N ASP A 5 -2.95 -21.85 10.89
CA ASP A 5 -2.10 -21.77 12.06
C ASP A 5 -2.06 -20.34 12.66
N PHE A 6 -1.77 -19.34 11.84
CA PHE A 6 -1.73 -17.96 12.33
C PHE A 6 -3.14 -17.41 12.66
N LEU A 7 -4.19 -17.88 11.95
CA LEU A 7 -5.57 -17.54 12.30
C LEU A 7 -5.96 -18.12 13.64
N ARG A 8 -5.60 -19.38 13.91
CA ARG A 8 -5.81 -20.03 15.20
C ARG A 8 -5.10 -19.30 16.34
N TYR A 9 -3.85 -18.86 16.10
CA TYR A 9 -3.11 -18.05 17.06
C TYR A 9 -3.80 -16.71 17.34
N GLY A 10 -4.19 -15.98 16.33
CA GLY A 10 -4.87 -14.68 16.47
C GLY A 10 -6.22 -14.81 17.18
N ARG A 11 -6.97 -15.92 16.97
CA ARG A 11 -8.21 -16.19 17.76
C ARG A 11 -7.94 -16.36 19.24
N LYS A 12 -6.81 -16.99 19.61
CA LYS A 12 -6.42 -17.14 21.03
C LYS A 12 -6.07 -15.79 21.66
N LEU A 13 -5.44 -14.89 20.95
CA LEU A 13 -5.14 -13.53 21.44
C LEU A 13 -6.43 -12.77 21.74
N GLY A 14 -7.43 -12.85 20.88
CA GLY A 14 -8.72 -12.18 21.07
C GLY A 14 -9.54 -12.70 22.25
N THR A 15 -9.23 -13.88 22.81
CA THR A 15 -9.93 -14.46 23.97
C THR A 15 -9.31 -14.08 25.32
N ASN A 16 -8.07 -13.58 25.35
CA ASN A 16 -7.36 -13.27 26.60
C ASN A 16 -7.95 -12.09 27.38
N ASN A 17 -8.84 -11.29 26.79
CA ASN A 17 -9.53 -10.19 27.47
C ASN A 17 -10.92 -10.53 28.02
N GLY A 18 -11.27 -11.83 28.13
CA GLY A 18 -12.46 -12.29 28.86
C GLY A 18 -13.81 -12.04 28.18
N GLU A 19 -13.86 -11.43 27.03
CA GLU A 19 -15.10 -11.12 26.32
C GLU A 19 -15.14 -11.79 24.94
N GLY A 20 -15.78 -12.92 24.86
CA GLY A 20 -16.33 -13.49 23.62
C GLY A 20 -15.32 -14.20 22.70
N VAL A 21 -15.70 -15.37 22.25
CA VAL A 21 -14.99 -16.20 21.29
C VAL A 21 -14.79 -15.44 19.97
N GLY A 22 -13.53 -15.18 19.60
CA GLY A 22 -13.17 -14.84 18.21
C GLY A 22 -13.24 -13.37 17.81
N LEU A 23 -13.32 -12.40 18.74
CA LEU A 23 -13.43 -10.96 18.42
C LEU A 23 -12.20 -10.30 17.78
N GLY A 24 -11.09 -11.03 17.61
CA GLY A 24 -9.87 -10.50 17.00
C GLY A 24 -9.71 -10.74 15.50
N ILE A 25 -10.55 -11.63 14.94
CA ILE A 25 -10.44 -12.04 13.52
C ILE A 25 -11.85 -12.07 12.91
N GLY A 26 -11.96 -11.53 11.70
CA GLY A 26 -13.19 -11.61 10.91
C GLY A 26 -13.59 -13.06 10.58
N PRO A 27 -14.89 -13.34 10.35
CA PRO A 27 -15.38 -14.68 10.05
C PRO A 27 -14.94 -15.22 8.69
N GLY A 28 -14.27 -14.42 7.89
CA GLY A 28 -13.82 -14.71 6.55
C GLY A 28 -14.20 -13.58 5.59
N SER A 29 -13.36 -13.37 4.59
CA SER A 29 -13.50 -12.34 3.57
C SER A 29 -13.29 -12.94 2.19
N GLY A 30 -13.72 -12.22 1.15
CA GLY A 30 -13.48 -12.58 -0.26
C GLY A 30 -14.09 -13.92 -0.68
N SER A 31 -13.45 -14.56 -1.66
CA SER A 31 -13.92 -15.79 -2.27
C SER A 31 -13.74 -17.04 -1.40
N ALA A 32 -12.84 -17.00 -0.42
CA ALA A 32 -12.51 -18.14 0.46
C ALA A 32 -13.71 -18.65 1.27
N VAL A 33 -14.68 -17.79 1.56
CA VAL A 33 -15.93 -18.18 2.27
C VAL A 33 -16.78 -19.18 1.49
N GLY A 34 -16.61 -19.31 0.18
CA GLY A 34 -17.27 -20.32 -0.65
C GLY A 34 -16.66 -21.73 -0.53
N SER A 35 -15.54 -21.88 0.18
CA SER A 35 -14.83 -23.15 0.30
C SER A 35 -15.24 -23.90 1.58
N LEU A 36 -15.85 -25.09 1.41
CA LEU A 36 -16.16 -26.00 2.51
C LEU A 36 -14.87 -26.46 3.24
N VAL A 37 -13.78 -26.65 2.51
CA VAL A 37 -12.48 -27.01 3.12
C VAL A 37 -11.98 -25.89 4.03
N CYS A 38 -12.03 -24.63 3.58
CA CYS A 38 -11.63 -23.48 4.41
C CYS A 38 -12.48 -23.39 5.70
N TYR A 39 -13.76 -23.69 5.61
CA TYR A 39 -14.64 -23.74 6.76
C TYR A 39 -14.27 -24.88 7.73
N LEU A 40 -14.12 -26.11 7.22
CA LEU A 40 -13.83 -27.29 8.05
C LEU A 40 -12.47 -27.24 8.74
N VAL A 41 -11.43 -26.63 8.09
CA VAL A 41 -10.12 -26.44 8.73
C VAL A 41 -10.06 -25.18 9.60
N GLY A 42 -11.15 -24.41 9.66
CA GLY A 42 -11.24 -23.24 10.52
C GLY A 42 -10.56 -21.96 9.95
N ILE A 43 -10.30 -21.88 8.65
CA ILE A 43 -9.84 -20.65 7.99
C ILE A 43 -10.98 -19.62 7.95
N THR A 44 -12.20 -20.06 7.58
CA THR A 44 -13.41 -19.24 7.61
C THR A 44 -14.38 -19.73 8.68
N GLY A 45 -15.21 -18.82 9.21
CA GLY A 45 -16.27 -19.13 10.20
C GLY A 45 -17.67 -19.20 9.58
N ILE A 46 -17.79 -19.11 8.25
CA ILE A 46 -19.07 -19.11 7.53
C ILE A 46 -19.24 -20.46 6.85
N ASP A 47 -20.33 -21.16 7.17
CA ASP A 47 -20.69 -22.43 6.52
C ASP A 47 -21.23 -22.17 5.09
N PRO A 48 -20.46 -22.52 4.04
CA PRO A 48 -20.87 -22.24 2.66
C PRO A 48 -22.11 -23.04 2.24
N MET A 49 -22.34 -24.21 2.83
CA MET A 49 -23.50 -25.04 2.49
C MET A 49 -24.79 -24.43 3.04
N LYS A 50 -24.72 -23.89 4.27
CA LYS A 50 -25.87 -23.24 4.91
C LYS A 50 -26.37 -22.01 4.14
N TYR A 51 -25.45 -21.27 3.51
CA TYR A 51 -25.76 -20.04 2.78
C TYR A 51 -25.76 -20.20 1.26
N GLY A 52 -25.60 -21.42 0.75
CA GLY A 52 -25.60 -21.68 -0.70
C GLY A 52 -24.50 -20.94 -1.45
N LEU A 53 -23.30 -20.80 -0.84
CA LEU A 53 -22.21 -20.07 -1.45
C LEU A 53 -21.56 -20.88 -2.57
N ILE A 54 -21.17 -20.21 -3.65
CA ILE A 54 -20.65 -20.81 -4.88
C ILE A 54 -19.14 -21.04 -4.76
N PHE A 55 -18.73 -22.32 -4.80
CA PHE A 55 -17.31 -22.71 -4.72
C PHE A 55 -16.49 -22.23 -5.91
N GLU A 56 -17.07 -22.17 -7.10
CA GLU A 56 -16.40 -21.76 -8.34
C GLU A 56 -15.91 -20.30 -8.32
N ARG A 57 -16.40 -19.49 -7.38
CA ARG A 57 -15.84 -18.14 -7.11
C ARG A 57 -14.48 -18.19 -6.42
N PHE A 58 -14.23 -19.23 -5.64
CA PHE A 58 -12.96 -19.43 -4.93
C PHE A 58 -11.95 -20.17 -5.80
N LEU A 59 -12.35 -21.29 -6.40
CA LEU A 59 -11.50 -22.11 -7.25
C LEU A 59 -12.29 -22.60 -8.47
N ASN A 60 -11.76 -22.33 -9.68
CA ASN A 60 -12.37 -22.69 -10.94
C ASN A 60 -11.29 -23.25 -11.86
N THR A 61 -11.61 -24.28 -12.66
CA THR A 61 -10.69 -24.93 -13.61
C THR A 61 -10.22 -23.99 -14.73
N GLU A 62 -10.98 -22.94 -15.04
CA GLU A 62 -10.62 -21.91 -16.02
C GLU A 62 -9.70 -20.82 -15.43
N ARG A 63 -9.58 -20.74 -14.10
CA ARG A 63 -8.75 -19.75 -13.43
C ARG A 63 -7.34 -20.30 -13.18
N VAL A 64 -6.38 -19.77 -13.92
CA VAL A 64 -4.95 -20.19 -13.84
C VAL A 64 -4.24 -19.68 -12.56
N SER A 65 -4.86 -18.77 -11.81
CA SER A 65 -4.27 -18.21 -10.57
C SER A 65 -4.62 -19.04 -9.33
N TYR A 66 -3.68 -19.12 -8.40
CA TYR A 66 -3.95 -19.66 -7.06
C TYR A 66 -5.09 -18.90 -6.37
N PRO A 67 -5.87 -19.58 -5.50
CA PRO A 67 -6.92 -18.93 -4.74
C PRO A 67 -6.34 -17.92 -3.75
N ASP A 68 -7.04 -16.81 -3.56
CA ASP A 68 -6.72 -15.77 -2.61
C ASP A 68 -7.51 -15.94 -1.32
N ILE A 69 -6.83 -15.82 -0.17
CA ILE A 69 -7.43 -15.95 1.15
C ILE A 69 -7.14 -14.68 1.94
N ASP A 70 -8.14 -13.82 2.03
CA ASP A 70 -8.08 -12.61 2.83
C ASP A 70 -8.40 -12.90 4.31
N SER A 71 -7.61 -12.31 5.20
CA SER A 71 -7.78 -12.49 6.65
C SER A 71 -7.81 -11.13 7.33
N ASP A 72 -8.94 -10.80 7.93
CA ASP A 72 -9.15 -9.54 8.63
C ASP A 72 -8.78 -9.69 10.12
N PHE A 73 -7.85 -8.85 10.58
CA PHE A 73 -7.41 -8.79 11.97
C PHE A 73 -7.78 -7.46 12.61
N LYS A 74 -8.15 -7.50 13.87
CA LYS A 74 -8.25 -6.30 14.68
C LYS A 74 -6.86 -5.64 14.79
N THR A 75 -6.80 -4.31 14.70
CA THR A 75 -5.55 -3.56 14.57
C THR A 75 -4.58 -3.82 15.72
N ASP A 76 -5.09 -4.00 16.94
CA ASP A 76 -4.29 -4.21 18.15
C ASP A 76 -3.62 -5.60 18.24
N ILE A 77 -4.14 -6.62 17.56
CA ILE A 77 -3.54 -7.98 17.57
C ILE A 77 -2.73 -8.30 16.32
N ARG A 78 -2.78 -7.45 15.29
CA ARG A 78 -2.15 -7.71 13.99
C ARG A 78 -0.63 -7.88 14.12
N ASP A 79 0.01 -7.00 14.86
CA ASP A 79 1.47 -7.02 15.01
C ASP A 79 1.91 -8.25 15.84
N ASP A 80 1.14 -8.65 16.87
CA ASP A 80 1.39 -9.87 17.64
C ASP A 80 1.30 -11.13 16.77
N VAL A 81 0.35 -11.17 15.83
CA VAL A 81 0.24 -12.28 14.86
C VAL A 81 1.43 -12.29 13.91
N LEU A 82 1.90 -11.15 13.44
CA LEU A 82 3.10 -11.06 12.59
C LEU A 82 4.36 -11.51 13.33
N ASP A 83 4.50 -11.14 14.60
CA ASP A 83 5.63 -11.55 15.44
C ASP A 83 5.59 -13.05 15.75
N TYR A 84 4.40 -13.62 15.95
CA TYR A 84 4.22 -15.07 16.04
C TYR A 84 4.70 -15.77 14.77
N VAL A 85 4.29 -15.29 13.59
CA VAL A 85 4.71 -15.88 12.31
C VAL A 85 6.23 -15.80 12.13
N ARG A 86 6.84 -14.65 12.45
CA ARG A 86 8.32 -14.50 12.40
C ARG A 86 9.03 -15.43 13.37
N SER A 87 8.52 -15.54 14.60
CA SER A 87 9.08 -16.42 15.62
C SER A 87 8.99 -17.91 15.23
N LYS A 88 7.87 -18.31 14.62
CA LYS A 88 7.61 -19.69 14.27
C LYS A 88 8.35 -20.16 13.02
N TYR A 89 8.35 -19.35 11.96
CA TYR A 89 8.94 -19.72 10.67
C TYR A 89 10.39 -19.25 10.51
N GLY A 90 10.85 -18.37 11.39
CA GLY A 90 12.20 -17.84 11.41
C GLY A 90 12.29 -16.41 10.84
N PRO A 91 13.25 -15.60 11.32
CA PRO A 91 13.40 -14.22 10.92
C PRO A 91 13.77 -14.05 9.44
N ASN A 92 14.43 -15.03 8.84
CA ASN A 92 14.81 -15.00 7.42
C ASN A 92 13.70 -15.54 6.51
N ALA A 93 12.69 -16.20 7.08
CA ALA A 93 11.58 -16.80 6.33
C ALA A 93 10.44 -15.81 6.07
N VAL A 94 10.38 -14.67 6.77
CA VAL A 94 9.25 -13.75 6.72
C VAL A 94 9.74 -12.34 6.40
N CYS A 95 9.21 -11.74 5.33
CA CYS A 95 9.47 -10.35 5.01
C CYS A 95 8.20 -9.60 4.59
N GLY A 96 8.23 -8.27 4.71
CA GLY A 96 7.19 -7.39 4.18
C GLY A 96 7.31 -7.26 2.66
N ILE A 97 6.20 -6.97 2.00
CA ILE A 97 6.17 -6.70 0.57
C ILE A 97 6.53 -5.24 0.33
N ILE A 98 7.52 -4.99 -0.53
CA ILE A 98 7.89 -3.63 -0.92
C ILE A 98 6.81 -3.01 -1.81
N THR A 99 6.48 -1.75 -1.55
CA THR A 99 5.60 -0.97 -2.41
C THR A 99 6.37 0.16 -3.09
N LYS A 100 6.01 0.44 -4.32
CA LYS A 100 6.60 1.50 -5.13
C LYS A 100 5.58 2.62 -5.28
N GLY A 101 5.80 3.74 -4.60
CA GLY A 101 5.02 4.96 -4.79
C GLY A 101 5.52 5.77 -5.98
N THR A 102 4.61 6.26 -6.82
CA THR A 102 4.91 7.16 -7.92
C THR A 102 4.40 8.57 -7.65
N LEU A 103 4.96 9.55 -8.35
CA LEU A 103 4.49 10.93 -8.30
C LEU A 103 3.17 11.03 -9.09
N ALA A 104 2.05 11.22 -8.39
CA ALA A 104 0.78 11.58 -8.99
C ALA A 104 0.76 13.08 -9.36
N ALA A 105 -0.24 13.54 -10.12
CA ALA A 105 -0.34 14.89 -10.67
C ALA A 105 -0.02 16.02 -9.66
N ARG A 106 -0.70 16.06 -8.52
CA ARG A 106 -0.46 17.10 -7.48
C ARG A 106 0.92 16.97 -6.82
N ALA A 107 1.40 15.74 -6.64
CA ALA A 107 2.71 15.47 -6.04
C ALA A 107 3.86 15.87 -6.97
N SER A 108 3.72 15.65 -8.28
CA SER A 108 4.71 16.07 -9.28
C SER A 108 4.82 17.59 -9.37
N VAL A 109 3.71 18.33 -9.29
CA VAL A 109 3.73 19.80 -9.23
C VAL A 109 4.50 20.31 -8.00
N LYS A 110 4.21 19.75 -6.82
CA LYS A 110 4.92 20.13 -5.59
C LYS A 110 6.41 19.77 -5.64
N ALA A 111 6.76 18.62 -6.20
CA ALA A 111 8.15 18.19 -6.37
C ALA A 111 8.90 19.10 -7.36
N ALA A 112 8.28 19.45 -8.47
CA ALA A 112 8.83 20.39 -9.47
C ALA A 112 9.06 21.79 -8.86
N ALA A 113 8.06 22.32 -8.16
CA ALA A 113 8.17 23.63 -7.49
C ALA A 113 9.31 23.66 -6.47
N LYS A 114 9.46 22.58 -5.67
CA LYS A 114 10.57 22.45 -4.71
C LYS A 114 11.94 22.40 -5.41
N ALA A 115 12.05 21.63 -6.48
CA ALA A 115 13.32 21.53 -7.24
C ALA A 115 13.70 22.87 -7.88
N LEU A 116 12.75 23.58 -8.48
CA LEU A 116 12.97 24.89 -9.07
C LEU A 116 13.32 25.95 -8.02
N GLN A 117 12.70 25.91 -6.84
CA GLN A 117 13.06 26.78 -5.73
C GLN A 117 14.50 26.55 -5.26
N LEU A 118 14.89 25.28 -5.08
CA LEU A 118 16.26 24.94 -4.69
C LEU A 118 17.30 25.39 -5.75
N ARG A 119 16.95 25.27 -7.03
CA ARG A 119 17.79 25.79 -8.13
C ARG A 119 17.94 27.30 -8.04
N GLN A 120 16.84 28.05 -7.84
CA GLN A 120 16.87 29.49 -7.69
C GLN A 120 17.70 29.91 -6.47
N ASP A 121 17.49 29.29 -5.30
CA ASP A 121 18.24 29.60 -4.08
C ASP A 121 19.75 29.35 -4.24
N ALA A 122 20.13 28.30 -4.97
CA ALA A 122 21.53 28.00 -5.27
C ALA A 122 22.19 29.04 -6.21
N MET A 123 21.43 29.64 -7.13
CA MET A 123 21.91 30.67 -8.05
C MET A 123 21.99 32.06 -7.39
N GLN A 124 21.11 32.36 -6.50
CA GLN A 124 20.97 33.66 -5.83
C GLN A 124 21.91 33.75 -4.64
N LYS A 125 23.03 33.49 -4.48
CA LYS A 125 23.99 33.65 -3.35
C LYS A 125 23.52 34.55 -2.16
N SER A 126 22.20 34.74 -2.01
CA SER A 126 21.54 35.55 -0.99
C SER A 126 21.30 34.72 0.26
N ALA A 127 21.46 35.35 1.42
CA ALA A 127 21.14 34.73 2.72
C ALA A 127 19.61 34.55 2.95
N GLU A 128 18.78 35.28 2.20
CA GLU A 128 17.32 35.15 2.27
C GLU A 128 16.85 34.14 1.23
N LYS A 129 16.31 33.02 1.73
CA LYS A 129 15.69 31.99 0.89
C LYS A 129 14.32 32.49 0.41
N GLY A 130 14.14 32.55 -0.89
CA GLY A 130 12.85 32.85 -1.48
C GLY A 130 11.85 31.69 -1.35
N HIS A 131 10.57 31.99 -1.52
CA HIS A 131 9.48 30.98 -1.54
C HIS A 131 8.59 31.15 -2.78
N GLU A 132 9.12 31.79 -3.81
CA GLU A 132 8.33 32.18 -4.98
C GLU A 132 7.82 30.97 -5.78
N TYR A 133 8.71 29.99 -6.06
CA TYR A 133 8.30 28.75 -6.73
C TYR A 133 7.40 27.87 -5.87
N LEU A 134 7.57 27.86 -4.54
CA LEU A 134 6.69 27.10 -3.67
C LEU A 134 5.26 27.68 -3.69
N ARG A 135 5.12 29.01 -3.62
CA ARG A 135 3.81 29.69 -3.74
C ARG A 135 3.18 29.49 -5.12
N ALA A 136 3.95 29.61 -6.18
CA ALA A 136 3.50 29.32 -7.54
C ALA A 136 3.06 27.85 -7.70
N GLY A 137 3.77 26.91 -7.08
CA GLY A 137 3.42 25.50 -7.02
C GLY A 137 2.12 25.22 -6.30
N ASP A 138 1.83 25.96 -5.22
CA ASP A 138 0.53 25.86 -4.51
C ASP A 138 -0.62 26.34 -5.39
N ILE A 139 -0.42 27.43 -6.15
CA ILE A 139 -1.41 27.92 -7.12
C ILE A 139 -1.74 26.84 -8.14
N VAL A 140 -0.73 26.27 -8.80
CA VAL A 140 -0.93 25.20 -9.80
C VAL A 140 -1.56 23.96 -9.17
N THR A 141 -1.10 23.55 -7.98
CA THR A 141 -1.65 22.39 -7.27
C THR A 141 -3.14 22.54 -6.97
N ASN A 142 -3.59 23.75 -6.62
CA ASN A 142 -5.00 24.02 -6.31
C ASN A 142 -5.92 24.00 -7.53
N LEU A 143 -5.38 24.13 -8.74
CA LEU A 143 -6.12 23.93 -9.99
C LEU A 143 -6.37 22.45 -10.32
N ILE A 144 -5.65 21.52 -9.67
CA ILE A 144 -5.76 20.09 -9.92
C ILE A 144 -6.72 19.45 -8.90
N PRO A 145 -7.82 18.83 -9.36
CA PRO A 145 -8.78 18.16 -8.46
C PRO A 145 -8.15 17.07 -7.61
N GLU A 146 -8.65 16.90 -6.37
CA GLU A 146 -8.28 15.80 -5.47
C GLU A 146 -9.05 14.52 -5.82
N LYS A 147 -8.79 14.00 -7.01
CA LYS A 147 -9.44 12.77 -7.50
C LYS A 147 -8.38 11.70 -7.75
N PRO A 148 -8.53 10.49 -7.19
CA PRO A 148 -7.61 9.38 -7.48
C PRO A 148 -7.54 9.08 -8.98
N GLY A 149 -6.31 8.85 -9.48
CA GLY A 149 -6.07 8.47 -10.88
C GLY A 149 -6.07 9.62 -11.88
N ILE A 150 -6.30 10.89 -11.45
CA ILE A 150 -6.18 12.05 -12.35
C ILE A 150 -4.71 12.28 -12.74
N THR A 151 -4.47 12.57 -14.01
CA THR A 151 -3.16 12.89 -14.56
C THR A 151 -3.05 14.37 -14.93
N LEU A 152 -1.82 14.88 -15.10
CA LEU A 152 -1.61 16.25 -15.58
C LEU A 152 -2.14 16.44 -17.01
N ALA A 153 -2.13 15.39 -17.83
CA ALA A 153 -2.69 15.42 -19.17
C ALA A 153 -4.21 15.66 -19.16
N ASP A 154 -4.93 15.07 -18.20
CA ASP A 154 -6.38 15.23 -18.08
C ASP A 154 -6.80 16.67 -17.75
N VAL A 155 -5.95 17.40 -17.04
CA VAL A 155 -6.23 18.76 -16.56
C VAL A 155 -5.48 19.84 -17.33
N GLU A 156 -4.62 19.46 -18.27
CA GLU A 156 -3.73 20.39 -18.98
C GLU A 156 -4.46 21.58 -19.62
N PRO A 157 -5.57 21.41 -20.37
CA PRO A 157 -6.24 22.55 -20.99
C PRO A 157 -6.72 23.57 -19.95
N PHE A 158 -7.33 23.07 -18.87
CA PHE A 158 -7.84 23.92 -17.78
C PHE A 158 -6.72 24.64 -17.04
N VAL A 159 -5.64 23.92 -16.69
CA VAL A 159 -4.50 24.51 -15.99
C VAL A 159 -3.82 25.56 -16.86
N GLN A 160 -3.56 25.26 -18.13
CA GLN A 160 -2.92 26.18 -19.06
C GLN A 160 -3.69 27.49 -19.23
N GLU A 161 -5.02 27.44 -19.35
CA GLU A 161 -5.87 28.63 -19.41
C GLU A 161 -5.72 29.52 -18.16
N ASN A 162 -5.59 28.92 -16.98
CA ASN A 162 -5.54 29.62 -15.70
C ASN A 162 -4.13 30.14 -15.31
N ILE A 163 -3.08 29.71 -16.00
CA ILE A 163 -1.68 30.14 -15.76
C ILE A 163 -1.09 30.98 -16.90
N VAL A 164 -1.92 31.45 -17.82
CA VAL A 164 -1.45 32.32 -18.91
C VAL A 164 -0.77 33.59 -18.36
N GLY A 165 0.42 33.90 -18.86
CA GLY A 165 1.22 35.04 -18.41
C GLY A 165 1.92 34.85 -17.05
N ARG A 166 1.85 33.67 -16.46
CA ARG A 166 2.50 33.32 -15.18
C ARG A 166 3.71 32.42 -15.45
N GLU A 167 4.86 33.00 -15.68
CA GLU A 167 6.06 32.28 -16.13
C GLU A 167 6.48 31.14 -15.17
N LYS A 168 6.46 31.38 -13.85
CA LYS A 168 6.86 30.38 -12.85
C LYS A 168 5.90 29.22 -12.79
N GLU A 169 4.58 29.47 -12.81
CA GLU A 169 3.56 28.44 -12.84
C GLU A 169 3.64 27.60 -14.10
N GLN A 170 3.92 28.21 -15.25
CA GLN A 170 4.13 27.50 -16.52
C GLN A 170 5.39 26.61 -16.46
N GLU A 171 6.50 27.15 -15.94
CA GLU A 171 7.74 26.38 -15.75
C GLU A 171 7.53 25.18 -14.82
N ILE A 172 6.81 25.39 -13.70
CA ILE A 172 6.48 24.31 -12.76
C ILE A 172 5.62 23.25 -13.43
N PHE A 173 4.56 23.64 -14.15
CA PHE A 173 3.65 22.70 -14.80
C PHE A 173 4.37 21.88 -15.86
N HIS A 174 5.23 22.52 -16.66
CA HIS A 174 6.07 21.82 -17.65
C HIS A 174 7.03 20.83 -16.96
N ALA A 175 7.75 21.24 -15.93
CA ALA A 175 8.64 20.35 -15.18
C ALA A 175 7.89 19.21 -14.50
N ALA A 176 6.69 19.45 -13.97
CA ALA A 176 5.85 18.43 -13.36
C ALA A 176 5.44 17.33 -14.35
N LYS A 177 5.12 17.68 -15.60
CA LYS A 177 4.81 16.71 -16.66
C LYS A 177 5.97 15.76 -16.96
N LEU A 178 7.21 16.20 -16.80
CA LEU A 178 8.39 15.36 -17.04
C LEU A 178 8.63 14.33 -15.92
N ILE A 179 8.12 14.59 -14.71
CA ILE A 179 8.37 13.74 -13.54
C ILE A 179 7.13 13.00 -13.05
N GLU A 180 5.95 13.29 -13.60
CA GLU A 180 4.72 12.53 -13.29
C GLU A 180 4.93 11.06 -13.60
N GLY A 181 4.46 10.18 -12.71
CA GLY A 181 4.61 8.73 -12.83
C GLY A 181 5.98 8.16 -12.47
N LEU A 182 7.01 9.01 -12.28
CA LEU A 182 8.31 8.53 -11.82
C LEU A 182 8.25 8.03 -10.38
N THR A 183 9.12 7.08 -10.05
CA THR A 183 9.22 6.54 -8.69
C THR A 183 9.65 7.62 -7.71
N SER A 184 8.83 7.84 -6.69
CA SER A 184 9.06 8.82 -5.64
C SER A 184 9.66 8.19 -4.40
N GLN A 185 9.09 7.08 -3.96
CA GLN A 185 9.48 6.42 -2.72
C GLN A 185 9.16 4.93 -2.74
N TYR A 186 9.87 4.20 -1.90
CA TYR A 186 9.54 2.83 -1.57
C TYR A 186 8.92 2.79 -0.16
N GLY A 187 7.92 1.95 0.00
CA GLY A 187 7.26 1.69 1.28
C GLY A 187 7.15 0.19 1.54
N VAL A 188 6.47 -0.17 2.60
CA VAL A 188 6.10 -1.55 2.92
C VAL A 188 4.59 -1.66 2.82
N HIS A 189 4.12 -2.73 2.18
CA HIS A 189 2.70 -3.01 2.05
C HIS A 189 2.05 -3.19 3.43
N ALA A 190 0.92 -2.56 3.64
CA ALA A 190 0.28 -2.53 4.96
C ALA A 190 -0.23 -3.92 5.42
N ALA A 191 -0.61 -4.78 4.48
CA ALA A 191 -1.31 -6.03 4.78
C ALA A 191 -0.52 -7.29 4.40
N GLY A 192 0.26 -7.28 3.32
CA GLY A 192 0.90 -8.49 2.79
C GLY A 192 2.27 -8.76 3.39
N VAL A 193 2.54 -10.04 3.67
CA VAL A 193 3.87 -10.56 3.99
C VAL A 193 4.18 -11.79 3.13
N ILE A 194 5.46 -12.00 2.84
CA ILE A 194 5.96 -13.20 2.17
C ILE A 194 6.47 -14.14 3.24
N ILE A 195 6.10 -15.42 3.14
CA ILE A 195 6.57 -16.48 4.01
C ILE A 195 7.20 -17.56 3.13
N ALA A 196 8.49 -17.82 3.30
CA ALA A 196 9.21 -18.89 2.59
C ALA A 196 9.10 -20.21 3.35
N ASP A 197 8.78 -21.28 2.64
CA ASP A 197 8.62 -22.63 3.21
C ASP A 197 9.95 -23.28 3.57
N ASN A 198 11.05 -22.92 2.88
CA ASN A 198 12.40 -23.40 3.17
C ASN A 198 13.16 -22.59 4.24
N GLY A 199 12.53 -21.59 4.83
CA GLY A 199 13.09 -20.74 5.89
C GLY A 199 13.95 -19.57 5.40
N ASN A 200 14.06 -19.31 4.09
CA ASN A 200 14.84 -18.19 3.56
C ASN A 200 14.17 -17.52 2.35
N VAL A 201 13.65 -16.31 2.57
CA VAL A 201 12.95 -15.52 1.52
C VAL A 201 13.90 -15.09 0.39
N SER A 202 15.20 -14.88 0.69
CA SER A 202 16.16 -14.41 -0.32
C SER A 202 16.41 -15.41 -1.45
N ASP A 203 16.02 -16.68 -1.26
CA ASP A 203 16.13 -17.73 -2.30
C ASP A 203 15.05 -17.56 -3.38
N TYR A 204 13.98 -16.81 -3.10
CA TYR A 204 12.83 -16.62 -3.99
C TYR A 204 12.73 -15.22 -4.55
N VAL A 205 13.04 -14.20 -3.72
CA VAL A 205 12.87 -12.79 -4.09
C VAL A 205 14.03 -11.93 -3.60
N PRO A 206 14.40 -10.87 -4.34
CA PRO A 206 15.40 -9.91 -3.87
C PRO A 206 14.87 -9.14 -2.66
N LEU A 207 15.75 -8.90 -1.68
CA LEU A 207 15.44 -8.16 -0.46
C LEU A 207 15.98 -6.73 -0.53
N ALA A 208 15.23 -5.79 0.06
CA ALA A 208 15.66 -4.41 0.28
C ALA A 208 15.65 -4.09 1.78
N TYR A 209 16.61 -3.31 2.21
CA TYR A 209 16.72 -2.90 3.61
C TYR A 209 15.71 -1.79 3.93
N ASN A 210 14.96 -1.92 5.01
CA ASN A 210 14.09 -0.86 5.50
C ASN A 210 14.85 0.02 6.50
N THR A 211 15.37 1.16 6.02
CA THR A 211 16.15 2.10 6.83
C THR A 211 15.33 2.85 7.90
N LYS A 212 14.00 2.73 7.90
CA LYS A 212 13.12 3.39 8.88
C LYS A 212 12.77 2.53 10.09
N LYS A 213 13.07 1.25 10.04
CA LYS A 213 12.95 0.33 11.18
C LYS A 213 14.27 -0.43 11.28
N GLU A 214 15.09 -0.05 12.24
CA GLU A 214 16.10 -0.95 12.79
C GLU A 214 15.34 -2.07 13.51
N GLN A 215 14.91 -3.06 12.78
CA GLN A 215 14.38 -4.32 13.33
C GLN A 215 14.60 -5.42 12.29
#